data_2ef906999760c711cca59ebcb3bf2c78
#
_entry.id   2ef906999760c711cca59ebcb3bf2c78
#
_cell.length_a   1.000
_cell.length_b   1.000
_cell.length_c   1.000
_cell.angle_alpha   90.00
_cell.angle_beta   90.00
_cell.angle_gamma   90.00
#
_symmetry.space_group_name_H-M   'P 1'
#
loop_
_entity.id
_entity.type
_entity.pdbx_description
1 polymer ?
#
loop_
_entity_poly.entity_id
_entity_poly.type
_entity_poly.pdbx_seq_one_letter_code
_entity_poly.pdbx_strand_id
1 'polypeptide(L)'
;KIKQLGKITGLWLEKEYKRFYPAGEVTGHLVGFTNIDDHGQEGLEYMLEEFLLGEDGSKLVLRDADNNIFSDIKLLKTAVDGEDYYSSIDLRIQYLAHRALKAGVREFKAKAASAIVLDISTGEVIAMVNQPSADPNNRSLRKAELLKNRAVTDVYEPGSTFKPLTVAAALESGNFKPESIIDTTPFDLGTKLIGDDRCEGELDLEMILVKSCNAGAARISLATEPKVFFDTLTKLGISQITASGFPGEVRGSLGNYQNWRPIKRATLSYGYGVSVTLLQLAKAYAAIANGGIVNQISIEKIKVKSKGERAL
;
A
#
# COMPACT_ATOMS: atom_id res chain seq x y z
N LYS A 1 -1.73 -35.49 23.96
CA LYS A 1 -1.87 -36.94 23.59
C LYS A 1 -0.54 -37.69 23.65
N ILE A 2 0.57 -37.14 23.08
CA ILE A 2 1.90 -37.85 23.08
C ILE A 2 2.44 -38.02 24.50
N LYS A 3 2.34 -37.00 25.37
CA LYS A 3 2.76 -37.11 26.78
C LYS A 3 2.05 -38.23 27.60
N GLN A 4 0.89 -38.68 27.10
CA GLN A 4 0.11 -39.76 27.74
C GLN A 4 0.58 -41.17 27.33
N LEU A 5 1.43 -41.29 26.29
CA LEU A 5 1.91 -42.56 25.77
C LEU A 5 3.09 -43.14 26.57
N GLY A 6 3.60 -42.41 27.58
CA GLY A 6 4.77 -42.81 28.34
C GLY A 6 6.08 -42.71 27.56
N LYS A 7 7.17 -43.24 28.09
CA LYS A 7 8.48 -43.22 27.44
C LYS A 7 8.53 -44.33 26.38
N ILE A 8 8.60 -43.95 25.11
CA ILE A 8 8.72 -44.85 23.96
C ILE A 8 10.19 -44.84 23.52
N THR A 9 10.83 -45.98 23.47
CA THR A 9 12.23 -46.11 23.01
C THR A 9 12.35 -45.66 21.56
N GLY A 10 13.28 -44.74 21.27
CA GLY A 10 13.50 -44.20 19.95
C GLY A 10 12.61 -42.95 19.59
N LEU A 11 11.79 -42.47 20.56
CA LEU A 11 10.99 -41.26 20.39
C LEU A 11 11.46 -40.18 21.37
N TRP A 12 11.86 -39.05 20.85
CA TRP A 12 12.23 -37.86 21.62
C TRP A 12 11.30 -36.71 21.29
N LEU A 13 11.05 -35.82 22.25
CA LEU A 13 10.33 -34.59 22.09
C LEU A 13 11.33 -33.42 22.15
N GLU A 14 11.46 -32.70 21.08
CA GLU A 14 12.21 -31.46 21.03
C GLU A 14 11.27 -30.28 21.15
N LYS A 15 11.74 -29.20 21.80
CA LYS A 15 10.95 -27.95 21.93
C LYS A 15 11.16 -27.15 20.67
N GLU A 16 10.07 -26.94 19.96
CA GLU A 16 10.03 -26.11 18.76
C GLU A 16 9.18 -24.87 19.03
N TYR A 17 9.57 -23.76 18.45
CA TYR A 17 8.80 -22.51 18.48
C TYR A 17 8.04 -22.34 17.14
N LYS A 18 6.94 -21.63 17.17
CA LYS A 18 6.14 -21.34 16.01
C LYS A 18 5.57 -19.95 16.13
N ARG A 19 5.74 -19.15 15.08
CA ARG A 19 5.06 -17.86 14.96
C ARG A 19 3.56 -18.03 15.07
N PHE A 20 2.94 -17.17 15.86
CA PHE A 20 1.49 -17.12 16.03
C PHE A 20 1.00 -15.69 15.79
N TYR A 21 -0.04 -15.54 14.99
CA TYR A 21 -0.62 -14.28 14.55
C TYR A 21 -1.97 -14.06 15.23
N PRO A 22 -2.04 -13.34 16.36
CA PRO A 22 -3.27 -13.24 17.18
C PRO A 22 -4.44 -12.59 16.42
N ALA A 23 -4.18 -11.63 15.54
CA ALA A 23 -5.18 -10.97 14.75
C ALA A 23 -5.61 -11.74 13.48
N GLY A 24 -4.96 -12.88 13.19
CA GLY A 24 -5.30 -13.80 12.10
C GLY A 24 -5.48 -13.09 10.75
N GLU A 25 -6.61 -13.34 10.10
CA GLU A 25 -6.95 -12.81 8.78
C GLU A 25 -6.95 -11.27 8.70
N VAL A 26 -7.24 -10.58 9.81
CA VAL A 26 -7.39 -9.12 9.86
C VAL A 26 -6.08 -8.40 9.50
N THR A 27 -4.94 -8.98 9.89
CA THR A 27 -3.61 -8.41 9.65
C THR A 27 -2.75 -9.24 8.70
N GLY A 28 -3.31 -10.30 8.10
CA GLY A 28 -2.56 -11.28 7.34
C GLY A 28 -1.67 -10.71 6.23
N HIS A 29 -2.18 -9.77 5.44
CA HIS A 29 -1.40 -9.12 4.38
C HIS A 29 -0.35 -8.13 4.90
N LEU A 30 -0.59 -7.60 6.09
CA LEU A 30 0.25 -6.56 6.67
C LEU A 30 1.41 -7.20 7.43
N VAL A 31 1.09 -8.13 8.33
CA VAL A 31 2.11 -8.85 9.12
C VAL A 31 2.84 -9.87 8.24
N GLY A 32 2.13 -10.52 7.33
CA GLY A 32 2.70 -11.60 6.52
C GLY A 32 2.78 -12.90 7.29
N PHE A 33 3.79 -13.70 7.00
CA PHE A 33 4.02 -14.99 7.64
C PHE A 33 5.45 -15.46 7.43
N THR A 34 5.89 -16.41 8.28
CA THR A 34 7.17 -17.08 8.15
C THR A 34 7.02 -18.47 7.51
N ASN A 35 8.11 -19.01 6.96
CA ASN A 35 8.20 -20.39 6.53
C ASN A 35 8.35 -21.35 7.73
N ILE A 36 8.78 -22.59 7.50
CA ILE A 36 8.98 -23.59 8.56
C ILE A 36 10.23 -23.32 9.40
N ASP A 37 11.19 -22.61 8.83
CA ASP A 37 12.48 -22.27 9.45
C ASP A 37 12.43 -20.85 10.06
N ASP A 38 11.21 -20.31 10.30
CA ASP A 38 10.90 -18.99 10.85
C ASP A 38 11.39 -17.79 10.02
N HIS A 39 11.82 -18.00 8.77
CA HIS A 39 12.16 -16.93 7.85
C HIS A 39 10.92 -16.24 7.28
N GLY A 40 10.89 -14.90 7.30
CA GLY A 40 9.83 -14.08 6.76
C GLY A 40 9.62 -14.29 5.25
N GLN A 41 8.37 -14.43 4.81
CA GLN A 41 8.04 -14.66 3.41
C GLN A 41 7.28 -13.49 2.80
N GLU A 42 6.49 -12.78 3.58
CA GLU A 42 5.64 -11.67 3.17
C GLU A 42 5.46 -10.66 4.30
N GLY A 43 5.02 -9.45 3.96
CA GLY A 43 4.63 -8.40 4.92
C GLY A 43 5.76 -7.93 5.82
N LEU A 44 5.43 -7.60 7.07
CA LEU A 44 6.39 -7.15 8.08
C LEU A 44 7.38 -8.25 8.46
N GLU A 45 6.98 -9.52 8.48
CA GLU A 45 7.89 -10.64 8.74
C GLU A 45 9.04 -10.69 7.74
N TYR A 46 8.77 -10.44 6.46
CA TYR A 46 9.82 -10.35 5.43
C TYR A 46 10.62 -9.04 5.52
N MET A 47 9.91 -7.92 5.67
CA MET A 47 10.52 -6.60 5.67
C MET A 47 11.49 -6.37 6.84
N LEU A 48 11.18 -6.97 7.98
CA LEU A 48 11.90 -6.79 9.25
C LEU A 48 12.60 -8.06 9.72
N GLU A 49 12.88 -9.02 8.83
CA GLU A 49 13.43 -10.33 9.19
C GLU A 49 14.68 -10.22 10.06
N GLU A 50 15.67 -9.43 9.65
CA GLU A 50 16.92 -9.23 10.39
C GLU A 50 16.69 -8.67 11.80
N PHE A 51 15.62 -7.90 11.98
CA PHE A 51 15.25 -7.28 13.25
C PHE A 51 14.47 -8.25 14.17
N LEU A 52 13.60 -9.06 13.56
CA LEU A 52 12.67 -9.94 14.29
C LEU A 52 13.23 -11.33 14.60
N LEU A 53 14.19 -11.82 13.78
CA LEU A 53 14.64 -13.22 13.85
C LEU A 53 15.53 -13.50 15.07
N GLY A 54 16.36 -12.53 15.49
CA GLY A 54 17.38 -12.75 16.50
C GLY A 54 18.54 -13.63 16.01
N GLU A 55 19.36 -14.10 16.92
CA GLU A 55 20.51 -14.95 16.63
C GLU A 55 20.52 -16.22 17.48
N ASP A 56 20.61 -17.37 16.81
CA ASP A 56 20.70 -18.66 17.50
C ASP A 56 21.96 -18.79 18.34
N GLY A 57 21.81 -19.27 19.58
CA GLY A 57 22.90 -19.67 20.44
C GLY A 57 23.41 -21.08 20.10
N SER A 58 24.63 -21.35 20.49
CA SER A 58 25.18 -22.69 20.37
C SER A 58 25.98 -23.10 21.60
N LYS A 59 25.88 -24.37 22.02
CA LYS A 59 26.64 -24.92 23.13
C LYS A 59 27.17 -26.32 22.81
N LEU A 60 28.32 -26.62 23.35
CA LEU A 60 28.91 -27.96 23.32
C LEU A 60 28.38 -28.74 24.50
N VAL A 61 27.80 -29.91 24.25
CA VAL A 61 27.20 -30.77 25.26
C VAL A 61 27.74 -32.18 25.16
N LEU A 62 27.78 -32.91 26.30
CA LEU A 62 27.96 -34.36 26.32
C LEU A 62 26.60 -35.03 26.31
N ARG A 63 26.47 -36.05 25.44
CA ARG A 63 25.29 -36.89 25.35
C ARG A 63 25.64 -38.34 25.67
N ASP A 64 24.70 -39.06 26.30
CA ASP A 64 24.81 -40.51 26.51
C ASP A 64 24.48 -41.30 25.23
N ALA A 65 24.56 -42.62 25.29
CA ALA A 65 24.25 -43.52 24.19
C ALA A 65 22.76 -43.42 23.75
N ASP A 66 21.88 -42.94 24.63
CA ASP A 66 20.47 -42.70 24.39
C ASP A 66 20.18 -41.26 23.93
N ASN A 67 21.23 -40.51 23.60
CA ASN A 67 21.18 -39.12 23.14
C ASN A 67 20.63 -38.09 24.15
N ASN A 68 20.59 -38.43 25.45
CA ASN A 68 20.26 -37.48 26.50
C ASN A 68 21.46 -36.60 26.84
N ILE A 69 21.24 -35.28 26.97
CA ILE A 69 22.27 -34.34 27.42
C ILE A 69 22.47 -34.56 28.93
N PHE A 70 23.66 -34.97 29.36
CA PHE A 70 24.00 -35.14 30.79
C PHE A 70 24.96 -34.07 31.31
N SER A 71 25.67 -33.34 30.47
CA SER A 71 26.54 -32.24 30.87
C SER A 71 26.69 -31.20 29.77
N ASP A 72 26.65 -29.91 30.16
CA ASP A 72 27.06 -28.79 29.33
C ASP A 72 28.57 -28.57 29.48
N ILE A 73 29.33 -28.65 28.38
CA ILE A 73 30.79 -28.47 28.40
C ILE A 73 31.15 -27.00 28.27
N LYS A 74 30.58 -26.32 27.25
CA LYS A 74 30.94 -24.96 26.94
C LYS A 74 29.81 -24.26 26.17
N LEU A 75 29.49 -23.03 26.56
CA LEU A 75 28.71 -22.12 25.74
C LEU A 75 29.62 -21.54 24.62
N LEU A 76 29.26 -21.80 23.37
CA LEU A 76 30.02 -21.33 22.21
C LEU A 76 29.53 -19.95 21.73
N LYS A 77 28.21 -19.77 21.69
CA LYS A 77 27.54 -18.51 21.32
C LYS A 77 26.30 -18.34 22.19
N THR A 78 26.09 -17.15 22.72
CA THR A 78 24.86 -16.80 23.44
C THR A 78 23.75 -16.51 22.41
N ALA A 79 22.55 -17.01 22.66
CA ALA A 79 21.39 -16.61 21.86
C ALA A 79 21.06 -15.14 22.11
N VAL A 80 20.63 -14.46 21.06
CA VAL A 80 20.13 -13.09 21.11
C VAL A 80 18.70 -13.10 20.59
N ASP A 81 17.76 -12.67 21.43
CA ASP A 81 16.34 -12.59 21.02
C ASP A 81 16.16 -11.48 19.97
N GLY A 82 15.21 -11.66 19.05
CA GLY A 82 14.79 -10.60 18.14
C GLY A 82 14.15 -9.43 18.88
N GLU A 83 14.09 -8.30 18.24
CA GLU A 83 13.57 -7.07 18.82
C GLU A 83 12.06 -6.89 18.57
N ASP A 84 11.39 -6.14 19.45
CA ASP A 84 9.99 -5.78 19.31
C ASP A 84 9.82 -4.62 18.33
N TYR A 85 8.92 -4.76 17.35
CA TYR A 85 8.57 -3.71 16.41
C TYR A 85 7.21 -3.11 16.72
N TYR A 86 7.15 -1.77 16.79
CA TYR A 86 5.93 -1.02 17.04
C TYR A 86 5.41 -0.37 15.77
N SER A 87 4.40 -0.97 15.16
CA SER A 87 3.77 -0.43 13.96
C SER A 87 2.83 0.75 14.25
N SER A 88 2.56 1.55 13.23
CA SER A 88 1.58 2.66 13.26
C SER A 88 0.13 2.18 13.20
N ILE A 89 -0.09 0.90 12.96
CA ILE A 89 -1.43 0.32 12.75
C ILE A 89 -2.28 0.41 14.01
N ASP A 90 -3.48 0.99 13.88
CA ASP A 90 -4.53 0.86 14.90
C ASP A 90 -5.37 -0.38 14.59
N LEU A 91 -5.24 -1.41 15.43
CA LEU A 91 -5.92 -2.69 15.23
C LEU A 91 -7.45 -2.55 15.20
N ARG A 92 -8.03 -1.56 15.89
CA ARG A 92 -9.48 -1.31 15.88
C ARG A 92 -9.94 -0.81 14.52
N ILE A 93 -9.20 0.14 13.93
CA ILE A 93 -9.47 0.69 12.59
C ILE A 93 -9.22 -0.38 11.54
N GLN A 94 -8.13 -1.13 11.66
CA GLN A 94 -7.81 -2.26 10.80
C GLN A 94 -8.94 -3.31 10.79
N TYR A 95 -9.46 -3.68 11.96
CA TYR A 95 -10.58 -4.62 12.10
C TYR A 95 -11.86 -4.11 11.46
N LEU A 96 -12.22 -2.84 11.72
CA LEU A 96 -13.41 -2.22 11.14
C LEU A 96 -13.33 -2.16 9.62
N ALA A 97 -12.19 -1.70 9.10
CA ALA A 97 -11.94 -1.63 7.66
C ALA A 97 -11.98 -3.03 7.01
N HIS A 98 -11.34 -4.02 7.61
CA HIS A 98 -11.35 -5.41 7.14
C HIS A 98 -12.78 -5.96 7.07
N ARG A 99 -13.57 -5.79 8.13
CA ARG A 99 -14.96 -6.27 8.21
C ARG A 99 -15.83 -5.60 7.14
N ALA A 100 -15.74 -4.27 7.01
CA ALA A 100 -16.52 -3.52 6.03
C ALA A 100 -16.14 -3.90 4.60
N LEU A 101 -14.84 -4.00 4.31
CA LEU A 101 -14.35 -4.38 2.99
C LEU A 101 -14.79 -5.81 2.60
N LYS A 102 -14.70 -6.76 3.55
CA LYS A 102 -15.12 -8.15 3.36
C LYS A 102 -16.63 -8.26 3.09
N ALA A 103 -17.44 -7.46 3.77
CA ALA A 103 -18.89 -7.37 3.53
C ALA A 103 -19.18 -6.82 2.13
N GLY A 104 -18.54 -5.70 1.74
CA GLY A 104 -18.71 -5.10 0.42
C GLY A 104 -18.31 -6.04 -0.73
N VAL A 105 -17.17 -6.74 -0.59
CA VAL A 105 -16.75 -7.73 -1.61
C VAL A 105 -17.80 -8.83 -1.81
N ARG A 106 -18.42 -9.29 -0.72
CA ARG A 106 -19.47 -10.30 -0.80
C ARG A 106 -20.77 -9.76 -1.43
N GLU A 107 -21.20 -8.58 -0.99
CA GLU A 107 -22.43 -7.92 -1.46
C GLU A 107 -22.36 -7.63 -2.96
N PHE A 108 -21.26 -7.02 -3.40
CA PHE A 108 -21.08 -6.61 -4.81
C PHE A 108 -20.42 -7.70 -5.67
N LYS A 109 -20.13 -8.88 -5.10
CA LYS A 109 -19.43 -10.00 -5.79
C LYS A 109 -18.14 -9.54 -6.47
N ALA A 110 -17.41 -8.62 -5.82
CA ALA A 110 -16.16 -8.10 -6.34
C ALA A 110 -15.07 -9.17 -6.30
N LYS A 111 -14.17 -9.16 -7.30
CA LYS A 111 -13.03 -10.10 -7.35
C LYS A 111 -11.98 -9.78 -6.28
N ALA A 112 -11.75 -8.51 -6.04
CA ALA A 112 -10.81 -8.01 -5.04
C ALA A 112 -11.19 -6.60 -4.61
N ALA A 113 -10.71 -6.19 -3.44
CA ALA A 113 -10.82 -4.82 -2.96
C ALA A 113 -9.69 -4.52 -1.98
N SER A 114 -9.34 -3.23 -1.87
CA SER A 114 -8.33 -2.74 -0.93
C SER A 114 -8.80 -1.44 -0.30
N ALA A 115 -8.38 -1.17 0.93
CA ALA A 115 -8.60 0.11 1.61
C ALA A 115 -7.37 0.48 2.44
N ILE A 116 -7.04 1.76 2.45
CA ILE A 116 -5.93 2.34 3.21
C ILE A 116 -6.45 3.51 4.02
N VAL A 117 -5.99 3.64 5.25
CA VAL A 117 -6.20 4.81 6.10
C VAL A 117 -4.83 5.37 6.47
N LEU A 118 -4.60 6.64 6.12
CA LEU A 118 -3.36 7.37 6.42
C LEU A 118 -3.62 8.49 7.41
N ASP A 119 -2.68 8.72 8.31
CA ASP A 119 -2.57 10.00 9.00
C ASP A 119 -1.93 11.02 8.06
N ILE A 120 -2.69 12.04 7.68
CA ILE A 120 -2.24 13.06 6.72
C ILE A 120 -1.10 13.92 7.27
N SER A 121 -1.00 14.06 8.59
CA SER A 121 0.00 14.92 9.25
C SER A 121 1.36 14.24 9.41
N THR A 122 1.40 12.91 9.39
CA THR A 122 2.63 12.13 9.63
C THR A 122 3.01 11.22 8.46
N GLY A 123 2.04 10.77 7.65
CA GLY A 123 2.23 9.74 6.64
C GLY A 123 2.15 8.32 7.20
N GLU A 124 1.82 8.16 8.49
CA GLU A 124 1.63 6.85 9.11
C GLU A 124 0.45 6.11 8.49
N VAL A 125 0.65 4.83 8.20
CA VAL A 125 -0.43 3.91 7.80
C VAL A 125 -1.18 3.46 9.04
N ILE A 126 -2.40 3.92 9.21
CA ILE A 126 -3.26 3.57 10.35
C ILE A 126 -3.99 2.24 10.11
N ALA A 127 -4.36 1.97 8.86
CA ALA A 127 -4.89 0.68 8.43
C ALA A 127 -4.57 0.43 6.96
N MET A 128 -4.34 -0.84 6.62
CA MET A 128 -4.16 -1.30 5.24
C MET A 128 -4.77 -2.70 5.12
N VAL A 129 -5.86 -2.81 4.38
CA VAL A 129 -6.63 -4.04 4.25
C VAL A 129 -6.84 -4.41 2.80
N ASN A 130 -6.84 -5.71 2.54
CA ASN A 130 -7.10 -6.26 1.21
C ASN A 130 -8.10 -7.41 1.30
N GLN A 131 -8.81 -7.66 0.21
CA GLN A 131 -9.65 -8.82 -0.01
C GLN A 131 -9.37 -9.38 -1.42
N PRO A 132 -9.37 -10.71 -1.60
CA PRO A 132 -9.54 -11.76 -0.60
C PRO A 132 -8.36 -11.86 0.37
N SER A 133 -8.61 -12.40 1.56
CA SER A 133 -7.61 -12.55 2.63
C SER A 133 -7.63 -13.96 3.23
N ALA A 134 -6.55 -14.34 3.90
CA ALA A 134 -6.42 -15.61 4.59
C ALA A 134 -5.80 -15.44 5.98
N ASP A 135 -6.13 -16.36 6.90
CA ASP A 135 -5.46 -16.43 8.19
C ASP A 135 -4.03 -17.00 8.02
N PRO A 136 -2.98 -16.25 8.34
CA PRO A 136 -1.59 -16.71 8.20
C PRO A 136 -1.26 -17.89 9.12
N ASN A 137 -2.04 -18.13 10.19
CA ASN A 137 -1.89 -19.33 11.03
C ASN A 137 -2.27 -20.61 10.29
N ASN A 138 -3.13 -20.53 9.28
CA ASN A 138 -3.56 -21.68 8.49
C ASN A 138 -2.70 -21.85 7.24
N ARG A 139 -1.67 -22.68 7.33
CA ARG A 139 -0.73 -22.94 6.22
C ARG A 139 -1.41 -23.46 4.94
N SER A 140 -2.54 -24.16 5.04
CA SER A 140 -3.25 -24.70 3.88
C SER A 140 -3.92 -23.61 3.02
N LEU A 141 -4.17 -22.42 3.58
CA LEU A 141 -4.76 -21.25 2.91
C LEU A 141 -3.70 -20.31 2.35
N ARG A 142 -2.41 -20.61 2.44
CA ARG A 142 -1.31 -19.79 1.92
C ARG A 142 -1.20 -19.89 0.40
N LYS A 143 -2.17 -19.31 -0.28
CA LYS A 143 -2.16 -19.15 -1.75
C LYS A 143 -1.78 -17.71 -2.08
N ALA A 144 -0.93 -17.52 -3.08
CA ALA A 144 -0.44 -16.19 -3.49
C ALA A 144 -1.58 -15.16 -3.67
N GLU A 145 -2.71 -15.58 -4.25
CA GLU A 145 -3.89 -14.73 -4.44
C GLU A 145 -4.51 -14.20 -3.14
N LEU A 146 -4.40 -14.97 -2.04
CA LEU A 146 -4.95 -14.65 -0.74
C LEU A 146 -3.98 -13.90 0.17
N LEU A 147 -2.70 -13.89 -0.18
CA LEU A 147 -1.62 -13.32 0.65
C LEU A 147 -1.03 -12.04 0.05
N LYS A 148 -1.32 -11.77 -1.23
CA LYS A 148 -0.81 -10.61 -1.95
C LYS A 148 -1.34 -9.31 -1.35
N ASN A 149 -0.45 -8.40 -0.97
CA ASN A 149 -0.80 -7.06 -0.52
C ASN A 149 -1.13 -6.15 -1.72
N ARG A 150 -2.37 -6.24 -2.20
CA ARG A 150 -2.86 -5.57 -3.41
C ARG A 150 -2.77 -4.05 -3.35
N ALA A 151 -2.83 -3.49 -2.16
CA ALA A 151 -2.75 -2.05 -1.95
C ALA A 151 -1.43 -1.44 -2.45
N VAL A 152 -0.34 -2.25 -2.50
CA VAL A 152 1.00 -1.84 -2.94
C VAL A 152 1.46 -2.53 -4.22
N THR A 153 0.86 -3.67 -4.57
CA THR A 153 1.31 -4.52 -5.69
C THR A 153 0.42 -4.46 -6.92
N ASP A 154 -0.88 -4.14 -6.77
CA ASP A 154 -1.79 -4.05 -7.89
C ASP A 154 -1.87 -2.62 -8.42
N VAL A 155 -1.72 -2.48 -9.73
CA VAL A 155 -1.91 -1.21 -10.42
C VAL A 155 -3.22 -1.20 -11.18
N TYR A 156 -3.86 -0.03 -11.23
CA TYR A 156 -5.12 0.18 -11.95
C TYR A 156 -5.20 1.60 -12.50
N GLU A 157 -6.08 1.81 -13.45
CA GLU A 157 -6.42 3.14 -13.93
C GLU A 157 -7.40 3.80 -12.95
N PRO A 158 -7.02 4.91 -12.30
CA PRO A 158 -7.80 5.49 -11.21
C PRO A 158 -9.12 6.15 -11.66
N GLY A 159 -9.28 6.40 -12.95
CA GLY A 159 -10.46 7.07 -13.48
C GLY A 159 -10.65 8.47 -12.86
N SER A 160 -11.90 8.89 -12.65
CA SER A 160 -12.24 10.25 -12.18
C SER A 160 -11.67 10.62 -10.81
N THR A 161 -11.19 9.66 -10.02
CA THR A 161 -10.45 9.97 -8.78
C THR A 161 -9.11 10.65 -9.05
N PHE A 162 -8.67 10.71 -10.31
CA PHE A 162 -7.46 11.42 -10.71
C PHE A 162 -7.68 12.93 -10.94
N LYS A 163 -8.92 13.39 -11.17
CA LYS A 163 -9.23 14.79 -11.47
C LYS A 163 -8.77 15.82 -10.44
N PRO A 164 -8.84 15.56 -9.11
CA PRO A 164 -8.28 16.49 -8.13
C PRO A 164 -6.78 16.73 -8.32
N LEU A 165 -6.01 15.70 -8.74
CA LEU A 165 -4.59 15.84 -9.04
C LEU A 165 -4.37 16.69 -10.32
N THR A 166 -5.27 16.55 -11.29
CA THR A 166 -5.26 17.38 -12.51
C THR A 166 -5.52 18.85 -12.19
N VAL A 167 -6.50 19.13 -11.34
CA VAL A 167 -6.80 20.50 -10.90
C VAL A 167 -5.64 21.08 -10.08
N ALA A 168 -5.02 20.28 -9.18
CA ALA A 168 -3.85 20.71 -8.44
C ALA A 168 -2.70 21.11 -9.39
N ALA A 169 -2.40 20.29 -10.40
CA ALA A 169 -1.36 20.60 -11.39
C ALA A 169 -1.69 21.85 -12.22
N ALA A 170 -2.97 22.11 -12.50
CA ALA A 170 -3.41 23.32 -13.18
C ALA A 170 -3.19 24.57 -12.34
N LEU A 171 -3.54 24.52 -11.06
CA LEU A 171 -3.30 25.61 -10.11
C LEU A 171 -1.80 25.89 -9.93
N GLU A 172 -0.97 24.85 -9.80
CA GLU A 172 0.49 24.96 -9.72
C GLU A 172 1.12 25.56 -11.00
N SER A 173 0.48 25.43 -12.17
CA SER A 173 0.97 26.04 -13.39
C SER A 173 0.89 27.57 -13.39
N GLY A 174 0.10 28.15 -12.47
CA GLY A 174 -0.19 29.59 -12.43
C GLY A 174 -1.14 30.09 -13.53
N ASN A 175 -1.52 29.23 -14.48
CA ASN A 175 -2.43 29.58 -15.58
C ASN A 175 -3.91 29.55 -15.15
N PHE A 176 -4.21 28.94 -14.03
CA PHE A 176 -5.57 28.79 -13.51
C PHE A 176 -5.67 29.27 -12.07
N LYS A 177 -6.84 29.76 -11.74
CA LYS A 177 -7.26 30.12 -10.37
C LYS A 177 -8.51 29.30 -10.03
N PRO A 178 -8.89 29.18 -8.76
CA PRO A 178 -10.12 28.45 -8.38
C PRO A 178 -11.35 28.91 -9.15
N GLU A 179 -11.45 30.22 -9.42
CA GLU A 179 -12.58 30.87 -10.12
C GLU A 179 -12.45 30.82 -11.66
N SER A 180 -11.42 30.20 -12.20
CA SER A 180 -11.24 30.09 -13.66
C SER A 180 -12.41 29.34 -14.30
N ILE A 181 -13.03 29.93 -15.26
CA ILE A 181 -14.17 29.38 -15.99
C ILE A 181 -13.67 28.57 -17.18
N ILE A 182 -14.14 27.36 -17.32
CA ILE A 182 -13.77 26.38 -18.35
C ILE A 182 -15.02 25.95 -19.09
N ASP A 183 -14.97 26.01 -20.40
CA ASP A 183 -15.99 25.40 -21.26
C ASP A 183 -15.96 23.88 -21.11
N THR A 184 -17.08 23.30 -20.73
CA THR A 184 -17.21 21.84 -20.49
C THR A 184 -18.02 21.14 -21.58
N THR A 185 -18.39 21.87 -22.67
CA THR A 185 -19.06 21.23 -23.81
C THR A 185 -18.19 20.13 -24.43
N PRO A 186 -18.78 19.02 -24.87
CA PRO A 186 -18.05 18.01 -25.61
C PRO A 186 -17.30 18.60 -26.81
N PHE A 187 -16.12 18.07 -27.08
CA PHE A 187 -15.30 18.53 -28.22
C PHE A 187 -14.53 17.37 -28.87
N ASP A 188 -14.27 17.52 -30.15
CA ASP A 188 -13.49 16.53 -30.90
C ASP A 188 -12.00 16.75 -30.70
N LEU A 189 -11.30 15.67 -30.40
CA LEU A 189 -9.85 15.63 -30.31
C LEU A 189 -9.31 14.53 -31.22
N GLY A 190 -9.01 14.91 -32.47
CA GLY A 190 -8.70 13.97 -33.54
C GLY A 190 -9.92 13.12 -33.91
N THR A 191 -9.85 11.82 -33.64
CA THR A 191 -10.94 10.87 -33.95
C THR A 191 -11.83 10.54 -32.74
N LYS A 192 -11.59 11.17 -31.58
CA LYS A 192 -12.34 10.90 -30.35
C LYS A 192 -13.11 12.13 -29.89
N LEU A 193 -14.37 11.94 -29.59
CA LEU A 193 -15.18 12.88 -28.85
C LEU A 193 -14.82 12.80 -27.36
N ILE A 194 -14.44 13.94 -26.76
CA ILE A 194 -14.17 14.08 -25.34
C ILE A 194 -15.34 14.81 -24.71
N GLY A 195 -16.01 14.17 -23.80
CA GLY A 195 -17.17 14.72 -23.12
C GLY A 195 -17.81 13.73 -22.16
N ASP A 196 -18.90 14.14 -21.59
CA ASP A 196 -19.80 13.35 -20.76
C ASP A 196 -21.17 14.02 -20.67
N ASP A 197 -22.20 13.25 -20.34
CA ASP A 197 -23.60 13.71 -20.32
C ASP A 197 -23.97 14.56 -19.08
N ARG A 198 -23.00 14.82 -18.19
CA ARG A 198 -23.24 15.51 -16.91
C ARG A 198 -22.87 16.98 -16.93
N CYS A 199 -22.14 17.41 -17.94
CA CYS A 199 -21.57 18.74 -18.00
C CYS A 199 -21.90 19.41 -19.32
N GLU A 200 -22.46 20.60 -19.24
CA GLU A 200 -22.73 21.48 -20.37
C GLU A 200 -22.39 22.93 -19.98
N GLY A 201 -21.87 23.70 -20.95
CA GLY A 201 -21.55 25.09 -20.78
C GLY A 201 -20.30 25.37 -19.98
N GLU A 202 -20.25 26.51 -19.33
CA GLU A 202 -19.09 27.02 -18.60
C GLU A 202 -19.18 26.69 -17.11
N LEU A 203 -18.12 26.12 -16.56
CA LEU A 203 -18.01 25.76 -15.14
C LEU A 203 -16.66 26.20 -14.58
N ASP A 204 -16.63 26.53 -13.29
CA ASP A 204 -15.40 26.73 -12.55
C ASP A 204 -14.72 25.38 -12.18
N LEU A 205 -13.53 25.45 -11.59
CA LEU A 205 -12.75 24.24 -11.24
C LEU A 205 -13.45 23.40 -10.18
N GLU A 206 -14.16 24.02 -9.23
CA GLU A 206 -14.91 23.31 -8.20
C GLU A 206 -16.06 22.51 -8.84
N MET A 207 -16.87 23.13 -9.68
CA MET A 207 -17.99 22.45 -10.34
C MET A 207 -17.54 21.36 -11.31
N ILE A 208 -16.35 21.50 -11.95
CA ILE A 208 -15.75 20.43 -12.74
C ILE A 208 -15.47 19.19 -11.88
N LEU A 209 -14.99 19.37 -10.66
CA LEU A 209 -14.77 18.27 -9.73
C LEU A 209 -16.09 17.70 -9.20
N VAL A 210 -17.02 18.54 -8.76
CA VAL A 210 -18.34 18.14 -8.22
C VAL A 210 -19.12 17.33 -9.24
N LYS A 211 -19.19 17.81 -10.49
CA LYS A 211 -19.89 17.11 -11.59
C LYS A 211 -19.05 16.01 -12.23
N SER A 212 -17.75 15.96 -11.90
CA SER A 212 -16.78 15.02 -12.47
C SER A 212 -16.66 15.12 -14.00
N CYS A 213 -16.49 16.34 -14.52
CA CYS A 213 -16.48 16.65 -15.95
C CYS A 213 -15.21 16.19 -16.67
N ASN A 214 -15.35 15.32 -17.67
CA ASN A 214 -14.22 14.86 -18.49
C ASN A 214 -13.74 15.94 -19.46
N ALA A 215 -14.67 16.63 -20.15
CA ALA A 215 -14.33 17.69 -21.08
C ALA A 215 -13.58 18.84 -20.40
N GLY A 216 -14.06 19.28 -19.22
CA GLY A 216 -13.38 20.29 -18.41
C GLY A 216 -11.99 19.87 -17.99
N ALA A 217 -11.84 18.68 -17.42
CA ALA A 217 -10.54 18.14 -17.02
C ALA A 217 -9.56 18.02 -18.20
N ALA A 218 -10.06 17.59 -19.37
CA ALA A 218 -9.25 17.49 -20.58
C ALA A 218 -8.75 18.86 -21.06
N ARG A 219 -9.62 19.88 -21.11
CA ARG A 219 -9.24 21.24 -21.51
C ARG A 219 -8.19 21.82 -20.54
N ILE A 220 -8.39 21.63 -19.23
CA ILE A 220 -7.42 22.03 -18.20
C ILE A 220 -6.05 21.40 -18.48
N SER A 221 -6.00 20.08 -18.68
CA SER A 221 -4.75 19.38 -18.97
C SER A 221 -4.12 19.83 -20.29
N LEU A 222 -4.92 20.06 -21.33
CA LEU A 222 -4.41 20.52 -22.63
C LEU A 222 -3.87 21.96 -22.57
N ALA A 223 -4.37 22.81 -21.70
CA ALA A 223 -3.89 24.17 -21.46
C ALA A 223 -2.72 24.25 -20.46
N THR A 224 -2.47 23.19 -19.69
CA THR A 224 -1.33 23.09 -18.77
C THR A 224 -0.10 22.58 -19.54
N GLU A 225 1.08 23.15 -19.30
CA GLU A 225 2.32 22.66 -19.91
C GLU A 225 2.56 21.19 -19.51
N PRO A 226 2.89 20.27 -20.46
CA PRO A 226 3.09 18.85 -20.19
C PRO A 226 4.12 18.56 -19.09
N LYS A 227 5.21 19.34 -19.06
CA LYS A 227 6.25 19.19 -18.05
C LYS A 227 5.74 19.56 -16.66
N VAL A 228 5.02 20.68 -16.53
CA VAL A 228 4.44 21.11 -15.24
C VAL A 228 3.45 20.06 -14.73
N PHE A 229 2.58 19.58 -15.63
CA PHE A 229 1.62 18.53 -15.29
C PHE A 229 2.31 17.25 -14.81
N PHE A 230 3.35 16.79 -15.52
CA PHE A 230 4.13 15.60 -15.15
C PHE A 230 4.87 15.81 -13.82
N ASP A 231 5.56 16.93 -13.65
CA ASP A 231 6.37 17.21 -12.46
C ASP A 231 5.49 17.29 -11.21
N THR A 232 4.33 17.96 -11.28
CA THR A 232 3.39 18.03 -10.15
C THR A 232 2.87 16.65 -9.75
N LEU A 233 2.44 15.84 -10.73
CA LEU A 233 2.00 14.47 -10.44
C LEU A 233 3.10 13.63 -9.81
N THR A 234 4.34 13.76 -10.30
CA THR A 234 5.50 13.05 -9.79
C THR A 234 5.85 13.47 -8.36
N LYS A 235 5.81 14.78 -8.07
CA LYS A 235 6.00 15.31 -6.71
C LYS A 235 4.93 14.81 -5.74
N LEU A 236 3.69 14.64 -6.20
CA LEU A 236 2.61 14.02 -5.42
C LEU A 236 2.78 12.50 -5.21
N GLY A 237 3.82 11.90 -5.79
CA GLY A 237 4.15 10.48 -5.64
C GLY A 237 3.58 9.55 -6.71
N ILE A 238 2.88 10.09 -7.72
CA ILE A 238 2.39 9.29 -8.85
C ILE A 238 3.56 8.80 -9.70
N SER A 239 3.56 7.52 -10.07
CA SER A 239 4.66 6.85 -10.79
C SER A 239 6.00 6.80 -10.03
N GLN A 240 5.95 6.91 -8.69
CA GLN A 240 7.09 6.78 -7.79
C GLN A 240 6.88 5.59 -6.84
N ILE A 241 7.95 4.95 -6.41
CA ILE A 241 7.88 4.02 -5.26
C ILE A 241 7.55 4.83 -4.02
N THR A 242 6.58 4.37 -3.20
CA THR A 242 6.19 5.10 -1.99
C THR A 242 7.19 4.93 -0.86
N ALA A 243 8.12 3.97 -1.02
CA ALA A 243 9.11 3.57 -0.03
C ALA A 243 8.47 3.05 1.27
N SER A 244 7.36 2.35 1.14
CA SER A 244 6.67 1.71 2.27
C SER A 244 7.46 0.55 2.88
N GLY A 245 8.40 -0.02 2.12
CA GLY A 245 9.18 -1.19 2.50
C GLY A 245 8.49 -2.53 2.24
N PHE A 246 7.22 -2.54 1.85
CA PHE A 246 6.52 -3.80 1.56
C PHE A 246 7.11 -4.54 0.36
N PRO A 247 7.23 -5.87 0.46
CA PRO A 247 7.68 -6.69 -0.66
C PRO A 247 6.74 -6.55 -1.87
N GLY A 248 7.34 -6.50 -3.06
CA GLY A 248 6.59 -6.42 -4.31
C GLY A 248 5.93 -5.07 -4.60
N GLU A 249 6.27 -4.00 -3.87
CA GLU A 249 5.78 -2.66 -4.16
C GLU A 249 6.13 -2.24 -5.59
N VAL A 250 5.15 -1.68 -6.31
CA VAL A 250 5.29 -1.23 -7.69
C VAL A 250 4.99 0.27 -7.83
N ARG A 251 5.63 0.91 -8.81
CA ARG A 251 5.55 2.36 -9.01
C ARG A 251 4.43 2.84 -9.94
N GLY A 252 3.65 1.92 -10.56
CA GLY A 252 2.71 2.35 -11.60
C GLY A 252 3.39 3.03 -12.80
N SER A 253 2.66 3.81 -13.59
CA SER A 253 3.23 4.50 -14.75
C SER A 253 2.40 5.70 -15.22
N LEU A 254 3.08 6.83 -15.45
CA LEU A 254 2.58 7.99 -16.20
C LEU A 254 3.00 7.95 -17.68
N GLY A 255 4.02 7.15 -18.00
CA GLY A 255 4.73 7.22 -19.27
C GLY A 255 5.62 8.47 -19.38
N ASN A 256 6.38 8.59 -20.49
CA ASN A 256 7.23 9.76 -20.73
C ASN A 256 6.40 10.93 -21.27
N TYR A 257 6.37 12.06 -20.55
CA TYR A 257 5.58 13.24 -20.92
C TYR A 257 5.97 13.86 -22.28
N GLN A 258 7.22 13.69 -22.71
CA GLN A 258 7.69 14.17 -24.02
C GLN A 258 6.99 13.46 -25.18
N ASN A 259 6.47 12.27 -24.96
CA ASN A 259 5.73 11.47 -25.94
C ASN A 259 4.20 11.60 -25.78
N TRP A 260 3.71 12.46 -24.90
CA TRP A 260 2.27 12.61 -24.70
C TRP A 260 1.63 13.36 -25.87
N ARG A 261 0.89 12.63 -26.68
CA ARG A 261 0.01 13.22 -27.68
C ARG A 261 -1.19 13.91 -26.99
N PRO A 262 -1.85 14.88 -27.64
CA PRO A 262 -3.00 15.57 -27.05
C PRO A 262 -4.07 14.64 -26.50
N ILE A 263 -4.41 13.57 -27.22
CA ILE A 263 -5.39 12.58 -26.78
C ILE A 263 -4.95 11.86 -25.48
N LYS A 264 -3.66 11.53 -25.34
CA LYS A 264 -3.11 10.93 -24.12
C LYS A 264 -3.23 11.89 -22.94
N ARG A 265 -2.91 13.17 -23.14
CA ARG A 265 -3.04 14.22 -22.10
C ARG A 265 -4.49 14.37 -21.65
N ALA A 266 -5.41 14.45 -22.62
CA ALA A 266 -6.84 14.52 -22.33
C ALA A 266 -7.32 13.32 -21.51
N THR A 267 -7.00 12.08 -21.92
CA THR A 267 -7.45 10.88 -21.19
C THR A 267 -6.77 10.74 -19.81
N LEU A 268 -5.50 11.13 -19.68
CA LEU A 268 -4.76 11.09 -18.44
C LEU A 268 -5.38 12.00 -17.38
N SER A 269 -5.92 13.17 -17.79
CA SER A 269 -6.54 14.15 -16.88
C SER A 269 -7.71 13.61 -16.07
N TYR A 270 -8.40 12.60 -16.59
CA TYR A 270 -9.48 11.90 -15.89
C TYR A 270 -9.16 10.43 -15.60
N GLY A 271 -7.85 10.11 -15.51
CA GLY A 271 -7.31 8.88 -14.94
C GLY A 271 -7.28 7.67 -15.86
N TYR A 272 -7.28 7.86 -17.21
CA TYR A 272 -7.08 6.77 -18.17
C TYR A 272 -5.72 6.87 -18.86
N GLY A 273 -5.10 5.71 -19.08
CA GLY A 273 -3.74 5.64 -19.63
C GLY A 273 -2.65 6.00 -18.62
N VAL A 274 -2.99 6.07 -17.35
CA VAL A 274 -2.10 6.11 -16.18
C VAL A 274 -2.37 4.88 -15.34
N SER A 275 -1.37 4.32 -14.70
CA SER A 275 -1.55 3.26 -13.73
C SER A 275 -0.93 3.65 -12.38
N VAL A 276 -1.66 3.40 -11.30
CA VAL A 276 -1.26 3.73 -9.94
C VAL A 276 -1.58 2.57 -8.99
N THR A 277 -0.86 2.48 -7.88
CA THR A 277 -1.28 1.67 -6.74
C THR A 277 -2.23 2.46 -5.85
N LEU A 278 -3.01 1.77 -5.02
CA LEU A 278 -3.87 2.44 -4.05
C LEU A 278 -3.06 3.28 -3.05
N LEU A 279 -1.88 2.80 -2.65
CA LEU A 279 -1.00 3.53 -1.72
C LEU A 279 -0.48 4.84 -2.35
N GLN A 280 -0.09 4.83 -3.63
CA GLN A 280 0.31 6.05 -4.34
C GLN A 280 -0.84 7.07 -4.40
N LEU A 281 -2.05 6.61 -4.74
CA LEU A 281 -3.21 7.49 -4.80
C LEU A 281 -3.55 8.05 -3.41
N ALA A 282 -3.52 7.22 -2.37
CA ALA A 282 -3.74 7.66 -1.00
C ALA A 282 -2.69 8.70 -0.54
N LYS A 283 -1.41 8.49 -0.88
CA LYS A 283 -0.32 9.45 -0.60
C LYS A 283 -0.56 10.80 -1.27
N ALA A 284 -0.97 10.79 -2.54
CA ALA A 284 -1.27 12.03 -3.29
C ALA A 284 -2.46 12.79 -2.68
N TYR A 285 -3.51 12.08 -2.28
CA TYR A 285 -4.65 12.69 -1.59
C TYR A 285 -4.29 13.20 -0.19
N ALA A 286 -3.45 12.48 0.55
CA ALA A 286 -2.93 12.94 1.84
C ALA A 286 -2.13 14.23 1.70
N ALA A 287 -1.35 14.39 0.62
CA ALA A 287 -0.62 15.61 0.34
C ALA A 287 -1.56 16.80 0.09
N ILE A 288 -2.63 16.64 -0.69
CA ILE A 288 -3.64 17.67 -0.91
C ILE A 288 -4.29 18.06 0.43
N ALA A 289 -4.71 17.06 1.22
CA ALA A 289 -5.34 17.29 2.52
C ALA A 289 -4.40 17.93 3.56
N ASN A 290 -3.09 17.79 3.39
CA ASN A 290 -2.04 18.35 4.24
C ASN A 290 -1.48 19.68 3.70
N GLY A 291 -2.26 20.43 2.92
CA GLY A 291 -1.85 21.74 2.38
C GLY A 291 -0.68 21.68 1.40
N GLY A 292 -0.59 20.60 0.61
CA GLY A 292 0.44 20.39 -0.40
C GLY A 292 1.75 19.79 0.13
N ILE A 293 1.80 19.35 1.37
CA ILE A 293 2.98 18.73 1.97
C ILE A 293 2.89 17.20 1.84
N VAL A 294 3.87 16.62 1.16
CA VAL A 294 4.01 15.16 1.00
C VAL A 294 4.84 14.60 2.14
N ASN A 295 4.23 13.78 2.97
CA ASN A 295 4.94 13.01 3.98
C ASN A 295 5.44 11.67 3.40
N GLN A 296 6.54 11.17 3.97
CA GLN A 296 6.97 9.81 3.70
C GLN A 296 5.97 8.82 4.30
N ILE A 297 5.64 7.77 3.56
CA ILE A 297 4.80 6.69 4.08
C ILE A 297 5.58 5.93 5.14
N SER A 298 4.96 5.68 6.29
CA SER A 298 5.54 4.90 7.38
C SER A 298 4.55 3.86 7.90
N ILE A 299 5.06 2.65 8.12
CA ILE A 299 4.37 1.59 8.85
C ILE A 299 4.85 1.58 10.31
N GLU A 300 5.99 2.17 10.59
CA GLU A 300 6.50 2.36 11.95
C GLU A 300 5.80 3.53 12.63
N LYS A 301 5.55 3.38 13.92
CA LYS A 301 5.03 4.45 14.76
C LYS A 301 6.05 5.58 14.87
N ILE A 302 5.69 6.75 14.35
CA ILE A 302 6.58 7.92 14.34
C ILE A 302 6.61 8.59 15.72
N LYS A 303 7.78 8.61 16.34
CA LYS A 303 7.98 9.25 17.66
C LYS A 303 8.18 10.78 17.55
N VAL A 304 8.75 11.23 16.43
CA VAL A 304 9.05 12.66 16.17
C VAL A 304 8.63 12.98 14.74
N LYS A 305 7.77 13.98 14.57
CA LYS A 305 7.30 14.41 13.24
C LYS A 305 8.49 14.91 12.40
N SER A 306 8.74 14.28 11.26
CA SER A 306 9.63 14.82 10.23
C SER A 306 8.92 15.96 9.49
N LYS A 307 9.70 16.94 8.97
CA LYS A 307 9.14 17.91 8.03
C LYS A 307 8.98 17.20 6.69
N GLY A 308 7.74 17.07 6.23
CA GLY A 308 7.45 16.59 4.88
C GLY A 308 7.96 17.58 3.82
N GLU A 309 8.02 17.14 2.58
CA GLU A 309 8.44 17.95 1.43
C GLU A 309 7.23 18.66 0.81
N ARG A 310 7.37 19.95 0.48
CA ARG A 310 6.31 20.70 -0.20
C ARG A 310 6.25 20.33 -1.68
N ALA A 311 5.09 19.84 -2.14
CA ALA A 311 4.83 19.46 -3.52
C ALA A 311 3.90 20.44 -4.26
N LEU A 312 3.03 21.14 -3.52
CA LEU A 312 2.05 22.10 -4.00
C LEU A 312 2.19 23.46 -3.29
#